data_d52d1a3c1a0ddac305005971002bbfd5
#
_entry.id   d52d1a3c1a0ddac305005971002bbfd5
#
_cell.length_a   1.000
_cell.length_b   1.000
_cell.length_c   1.000
_cell.angle_alpha   90.00
_cell.angle_beta   90.00
_cell.angle_gamma   90.00
#
_symmetry.space_group_name_H-M   'P 1'
#
loop_
_entity.id
_entity.type
_entity.pdbx_description
1 polymer ?
#
loop_
_entity_poly.entity_id
_entity_poly.type
_entity_poly.pdbx_seq_one_letter_code
_entity_poly.pdbx_strand_id
1 'polypeptide(L)'
;VPPMPPEPVAEAPARKKKSPILLIVLLVVLAALLAVGGFFVWKKLSVSKDVSIGGVSYSIEDTTELAVQDPTDEDWAALCSLPNLTSLTITGSGSTALDENKLTKLTALQKLEQLSADGVTFPDGVSELANLDALDTLALTNCQLTSEQCNGLDGLHGLRKLNLANNQLTDLSFLQGLTGLQELDVSGNQIVDYSPLTALTGLTTLSVDQCQVQVLSTLPALATLTVGGKPIEDTAAYLKEQKETVDLYNSVIGWFESGDYNTLKVVLQQFTNADSLGGAVLSYVNGWLMGSGTEWDAIKSSLPAGAKEVLVDTTGLYYGQVVDGKRSGEGIQLFAGNYSVYNGQWSNDLPNGTGTYRKTAADGTTLEFTGTYADGYENGTMTFKAT
;
A
#
# COMPACT_ATOMS: atom_id res chain seq x y z
N VAL A 1 54.27 -35.03 105.63
CA VAL A 1 53.46 -35.50 104.54
C VAL A 1 54.21 -35.20 103.23
N PRO A 2 54.65 -36.25 102.51
CA PRO A 2 55.40 -36.05 101.26
C PRO A 2 54.45 -35.60 100.10
N PRO A 3 54.96 -34.85 99.15
CA PRO A 3 54.15 -34.34 98.02
C PRO A 3 53.81 -35.49 97.06
N MET A 4 52.54 -35.41 96.57
CA MET A 4 52.03 -36.34 95.57
C MET A 4 52.77 -36.17 94.23
N PRO A 5 52.91 -37.25 93.47
CA PRO A 5 53.54 -37.20 92.14
C PRO A 5 52.55 -36.55 91.10
N PRO A 6 53.07 -35.90 90.10
CA PRO A 6 52.28 -35.26 89.11
C PRO A 6 51.52 -36.27 88.22
N GLU A 7 50.28 -35.93 87.88
CA GLU A 7 49.45 -36.70 86.95
C GLU A 7 50.09 -36.77 85.57
N PRO A 8 49.92 -37.85 84.83
CA PRO A 8 50.45 -37.99 83.46
C PRO A 8 49.63 -37.09 82.47
N VAL A 9 50.39 -36.27 81.75
CA VAL A 9 49.92 -35.46 80.66
C VAL A 9 49.44 -36.37 79.53
N ALA A 10 48.19 -36.25 79.13
CA ALA A 10 47.63 -36.99 78.05
C ALA A 10 48.32 -36.61 76.73
N GLU A 11 48.96 -37.56 76.06
CA GLU A 11 49.50 -37.39 74.69
C GLU A 11 48.41 -37.01 73.70
N ALA A 12 48.68 -35.90 73.01
CA ALA A 12 47.78 -35.49 71.86
C ALA A 12 47.79 -36.56 70.74
N PRO A 13 46.68 -36.87 70.13
CA PRO A 13 46.62 -37.93 69.11
C PRO A 13 47.52 -37.57 67.93
N ALA A 14 48.37 -38.50 67.53
CA ALA A 14 49.32 -38.39 66.42
C ALA A 14 48.54 -38.06 65.10
N ARG A 15 48.87 -36.94 64.53
CA ARG A 15 48.40 -36.58 63.19
C ARG A 15 48.79 -37.67 62.20
N LYS A 16 47.81 -38.44 61.69
CA LYS A 16 48.05 -39.42 60.61
C LYS A 16 48.64 -38.63 59.45
N LYS A 17 49.87 -38.88 59.05
CA LYS A 17 50.46 -38.37 57.81
C LYS A 17 49.61 -38.89 56.65
N LYS A 18 48.89 -37.97 55.96
CA LYS A 18 48.18 -38.31 54.76
C LYS A 18 49.15 -38.90 53.76
N SER A 19 48.91 -40.10 53.29
CA SER A 19 49.73 -40.82 52.33
C SER A 19 49.95 -39.93 51.07
N PRO A 20 51.21 -39.73 50.66
CA PRO A 20 51.51 -38.97 49.46
C PRO A 20 50.80 -39.54 48.19
N ILE A 21 50.49 -40.84 48.23
CA ILE A 21 49.76 -41.55 47.18
C ILE A 21 48.37 -40.99 47.02
N LEU A 22 47.66 -40.66 48.14
CA LEU A 22 46.29 -40.08 48.05
C LEU A 22 46.31 -38.69 47.45
N LEU A 23 47.37 -37.87 47.75
CA LEU A 23 47.53 -36.55 47.15
C LEU A 23 47.85 -36.63 45.67
N ILE A 24 48.69 -37.59 45.27
CA ILE A 24 49.02 -37.82 43.84
C ILE A 24 47.82 -38.32 43.08
N VAL A 25 47.00 -39.25 43.63
CA VAL A 25 45.78 -39.75 43.01
C VAL A 25 44.75 -38.61 42.85
N LEU A 26 44.59 -37.74 43.89
CA LEU A 26 43.71 -36.61 43.83
C LEU A 26 44.14 -35.57 42.76
N LEU A 27 45.45 -35.32 42.63
CA LEU A 27 45.98 -34.43 41.59
C LEU A 27 45.84 -35.01 40.19
N VAL A 28 46.05 -36.32 40.03
CA VAL A 28 45.82 -36.98 38.71
C VAL A 28 44.36 -36.99 38.34
N VAL A 29 43.43 -37.24 39.28
CA VAL A 29 41.99 -37.16 39.04
C VAL A 29 41.56 -35.72 38.72
N LEU A 30 42.09 -34.71 39.43
CA LEU A 30 41.81 -33.30 39.16
C LEU A 30 42.38 -32.88 37.80
N ALA A 31 43.59 -33.32 37.43
CA ALA A 31 44.15 -33.07 36.10
C ALA A 31 43.35 -33.76 34.98
N ALA A 32 42.87 -35.00 35.23
CA ALA A 32 41.97 -35.69 34.30
C ALA A 32 40.63 -34.99 34.16
N LEU A 33 40.02 -34.50 35.26
CA LEU A 33 38.80 -33.71 35.25
C LEU A 33 38.96 -32.36 34.55
N LEU A 34 40.12 -31.70 34.76
CA LEU A 34 40.45 -30.45 34.05
C LEU A 34 40.70 -30.71 32.56
N ALA A 35 41.34 -31.82 32.19
CA ALA A 35 41.56 -32.21 30.81
C ALA A 35 40.23 -32.55 30.12
N VAL A 36 39.33 -33.29 30.78
CA VAL A 36 37.98 -33.57 30.26
C VAL A 36 37.10 -32.33 30.24
N GLY A 37 37.13 -31.53 31.32
CA GLY A 37 36.43 -30.26 31.38
C GLY A 37 36.96 -29.26 30.34
N GLY A 38 38.30 -29.17 30.21
CA GLY A 38 38.96 -28.36 29.18
C GLY A 38 38.65 -28.84 27.76
N PHE A 39 38.58 -30.18 27.55
CA PHE A 39 38.17 -30.75 26.26
C PHE A 39 36.70 -30.45 25.94
N PHE A 40 35.80 -30.55 26.92
CA PHE A 40 34.37 -30.16 26.72
C PHE A 40 34.23 -28.64 26.50
N VAL A 41 34.96 -27.81 27.21
CA VAL A 41 35.00 -26.36 26.99
C VAL A 41 35.63 -26.04 25.63
N TRP A 42 36.77 -26.71 25.29
CA TRP A 42 37.43 -26.53 24.00
C TRP A 42 36.55 -27.04 22.84
N LYS A 43 35.88 -28.19 23.00
CA LYS A 43 34.96 -28.72 21.98
C LYS A 43 33.71 -27.84 21.83
N LYS A 44 33.26 -27.19 22.91
CA LYS A 44 32.20 -26.18 22.84
C LYS A 44 32.67 -24.87 22.20
N LEU A 45 33.97 -24.52 22.38
CA LEU A 45 34.63 -23.37 21.73
C LEU A 45 35.09 -23.68 20.30
N SER A 46 35.22 -24.93 19.90
CA SER A 46 35.64 -25.36 18.56
C SER A 46 34.50 -25.78 17.62
N VAL A 47 33.26 -25.74 18.09
CA VAL A 47 32.12 -25.75 17.16
C VAL A 47 32.18 -24.43 16.43
N SER A 48 32.38 -24.47 15.13
CA SER A 48 32.30 -23.29 14.29
C SER A 48 31.01 -22.56 14.65
N LYS A 49 31.13 -21.36 15.22
CA LYS A 49 30.00 -20.48 15.51
C LYS A 49 29.60 -19.68 14.27
N ASP A 50 30.13 -20.06 13.12
CA ASP A 50 29.99 -19.39 11.87
C ASP A 50 29.26 -20.29 10.87
N VAL A 51 28.42 -19.67 10.04
CA VAL A 51 27.81 -20.28 8.85
C VAL A 51 28.31 -19.57 7.61
N SER A 52 28.38 -20.29 6.50
CA SER A 52 28.75 -19.72 5.20
C SER A 52 27.47 -19.43 4.39
N ILE A 53 27.34 -18.20 3.91
CA ILE A 53 26.22 -17.77 3.08
C ILE A 53 26.82 -16.97 1.91
N GLY A 54 26.54 -17.38 0.68
CA GLY A 54 27.12 -16.75 -0.51
C GLY A 54 28.66 -16.76 -0.50
N GLY A 55 29.29 -17.75 0.14
CA GLY A 55 30.74 -17.86 0.28
C GLY A 55 31.35 -16.93 1.35
N VAL A 56 30.56 -16.18 2.11
CA VAL A 56 30.99 -15.31 3.21
C VAL A 56 30.66 -16.01 4.55
N SER A 57 31.56 -15.90 5.53
CA SER A 57 31.39 -16.47 6.87
C SER A 57 30.69 -15.47 7.79
N TYR A 58 29.63 -15.91 8.47
CA TYR A 58 28.82 -15.12 9.39
C TYR A 58 28.75 -15.79 10.76
N SER A 59 28.94 -14.99 11.83
CA SER A 59 28.78 -15.46 13.20
C SER A 59 27.32 -15.74 13.53
N ILE A 60 27.02 -16.97 13.98
CA ILE A 60 25.66 -17.36 14.37
C ILE A 60 25.13 -16.51 15.55
N GLU A 61 26.02 -16.11 16.47
CA GLU A 61 25.64 -15.38 17.68
C GLU A 61 25.57 -13.85 17.47
N ASP A 62 26.40 -13.30 16.57
CA ASP A 62 26.59 -11.85 16.47
C ASP A 62 25.93 -11.24 15.22
N THR A 63 25.49 -12.06 14.23
CA THR A 63 24.88 -11.54 13.01
C THR A 63 23.44 -11.09 13.27
N THR A 64 23.21 -9.79 13.12
CA THR A 64 21.90 -9.15 13.28
C THR A 64 21.34 -8.62 11.96
N GLU A 65 22.19 -8.40 10.97
CA GLU A 65 21.81 -7.89 9.65
C GLU A 65 22.45 -8.75 8.57
N LEU A 66 21.70 -9.05 7.52
CA LEU A 66 22.17 -9.85 6.40
C LEU A 66 21.56 -9.36 5.08
N ALA A 67 22.42 -9.24 4.06
CA ALA A 67 21.98 -9.01 2.69
C ALA A 67 22.52 -10.15 1.82
N VAL A 68 21.64 -10.77 1.04
CA VAL A 68 21.98 -11.89 0.14
C VAL A 68 21.41 -11.66 -1.24
N GLN A 69 22.16 -12.09 -2.25
CA GLN A 69 21.71 -12.07 -3.63
C GLN A 69 21.58 -13.51 -4.14
N ASP A 70 20.43 -13.83 -4.74
CA ASP A 70 20.13 -15.15 -5.33
C ASP A 70 20.56 -16.32 -4.42
N PRO A 71 20.10 -16.39 -3.15
CA PRO A 71 20.55 -17.41 -2.20
C PRO A 71 20.18 -18.81 -2.68
N THR A 72 21.17 -19.72 -2.61
CA THR A 72 20.96 -21.16 -2.86
C THR A 72 20.14 -21.80 -1.72
N ASP A 73 19.68 -23.03 -1.89
CA ASP A 73 18.98 -23.74 -0.81
C ASP A 73 19.89 -23.99 0.42
N GLU A 74 21.19 -24.12 0.21
CA GLU A 74 22.19 -24.24 1.28
C GLU A 74 22.36 -22.92 2.02
N ASP A 75 22.47 -21.79 1.29
CA ASP A 75 22.51 -20.46 1.87
C ASP A 75 21.23 -20.18 2.65
N TRP A 76 20.07 -20.61 2.13
CA TRP A 76 18.79 -20.46 2.80
C TRP A 76 18.72 -21.21 4.14
N ALA A 77 19.20 -22.45 4.16
CA ALA A 77 19.27 -23.23 5.40
C ALA A 77 20.23 -22.59 6.43
N ALA A 78 21.34 -22.04 5.96
CA ALA A 78 22.33 -21.38 6.79
C ALA A 78 21.78 -20.06 7.37
N LEU A 79 21.15 -19.20 6.56
CA LEU A 79 20.59 -17.94 7.02
C LEU A 79 19.45 -18.13 8.04
N CYS A 80 18.57 -19.14 7.85
CA CYS A 80 17.52 -19.47 8.81
C CYS A 80 18.05 -20.00 10.15
N SER A 81 19.35 -20.29 10.25
CA SER A 81 20.02 -20.68 11.51
C SER A 81 20.56 -19.51 12.34
N LEU A 82 20.37 -18.25 11.90
CA LEU A 82 20.84 -17.03 12.56
C LEU A 82 19.79 -16.49 13.54
N PRO A 83 19.78 -16.88 14.83
CA PRO A 83 18.67 -16.61 15.75
C PRO A 83 18.56 -15.15 16.20
N ASN A 84 19.59 -14.34 15.94
CA ASN A 84 19.65 -12.93 16.32
C ASN A 84 19.44 -11.97 15.13
N LEU A 85 19.06 -12.50 13.96
CA LEU A 85 18.84 -11.69 12.78
C LEU A 85 17.59 -10.81 12.98
N THR A 86 17.79 -9.50 12.86
CA THR A 86 16.73 -8.48 12.96
C THR A 86 16.43 -7.84 11.61
N SER A 87 17.38 -7.86 10.68
CA SER A 87 17.20 -7.30 9.33
C SER A 87 17.71 -8.27 8.27
N LEU A 88 16.85 -8.57 7.29
CA LEU A 88 17.17 -9.44 6.16
C LEU A 88 16.79 -8.75 4.85
N THR A 89 17.77 -8.64 3.95
CA THR A 89 17.54 -8.19 2.57
C THR A 89 17.89 -9.31 1.61
N ILE A 90 16.94 -9.62 0.72
CA ILE A 90 17.09 -10.63 -0.32
C ILE A 90 16.90 -9.94 -1.69
N THR A 91 17.87 -10.08 -2.57
CA THR A 91 17.76 -9.58 -3.94
C THR A 91 17.78 -10.77 -4.89
N GLY A 92 16.79 -10.85 -5.75
CA GLY A 92 16.68 -11.91 -6.75
C GLY A 92 16.89 -11.39 -8.17
N SER A 93 17.38 -12.25 -9.05
CA SER A 93 17.49 -11.98 -10.49
C SER A 93 16.20 -12.29 -11.27
N GLY A 94 15.07 -12.49 -10.57
CA GLY A 94 13.78 -12.89 -11.14
C GLY A 94 13.55 -14.41 -11.25
N SER A 95 14.58 -15.21 -11.00
CA SER A 95 14.50 -16.69 -10.95
C SER A 95 14.49 -17.26 -9.55
N THR A 96 14.80 -16.43 -8.52
CA THR A 96 14.79 -16.83 -7.12
C THR A 96 13.35 -16.95 -6.63
N ALA A 97 12.94 -18.16 -6.25
CA ALA A 97 11.63 -18.43 -5.70
C ALA A 97 11.71 -18.70 -4.18
N LEU A 98 10.86 -18.00 -3.43
CA LEU A 98 10.60 -18.24 -2.00
C LEU A 98 9.27 -18.94 -1.87
N ASP A 99 9.30 -20.27 -1.95
CA ASP A 99 8.15 -21.15 -1.78
C ASP A 99 7.69 -21.23 -0.31
N GLU A 100 6.53 -21.85 -0.07
CA GLU A 100 5.96 -22.05 1.28
C GLU A 100 6.98 -22.68 2.25
N ASN A 101 7.76 -23.67 1.81
CA ASN A 101 8.75 -24.34 2.65
C ASN A 101 9.88 -23.39 3.09
N LYS A 102 10.36 -22.51 2.18
CA LYS A 102 11.36 -21.52 2.51
C LYS A 102 10.79 -20.47 3.46
N LEU A 103 9.57 -19.99 3.23
CA LEU A 103 8.90 -19.05 4.11
C LEU A 103 8.64 -19.65 5.51
N THR A 104 8.17 -20.89 5.59
CA THR A 104 8.01 -21.59 6.88
C THR A 104 9.33 -21.70 7.65
N LYS A 105 10.46 -21.94 6.98
CA LYS A 105 11.78 -21.94 7.66
C LYS A 105 12.16 -20.52 8.12
N LEU A 106 11.82 -19.48 7.35
CA LEU A 106 12.09 -18.09 7.71
C LEU A 106 11.39 -17.71 9.01
N THR A 107 10.22 -18.27 9.30
CA THR A 107 9.48 -18.00 10.55
C THR A 107 10.23 -18.41 11.82
N ALA A 108 11.32 -19.19 11.72
CA ALA A 108 12.21 -19.45 12.85
C ALA A 108 12.95 -18.19 13.34
N LEU A 109 13.06 -17.16 12.51
CA LEU A 109 13.75 -15.89 12.82
C LEU A 109 12.82 -14.95 13.61
N GLN A 110 12.49 -15.33 14.83
CA GLN A 110 11.51 -14.64 15.68
C GLN A 110 11.91 -13.22 16.12
N LYS A 111 13.13 -12.77 15.84
CA LYS A 111 13.61 -11.40 16.09
C LYS A 111 13.66 -10.55 14.83
N LEU A 112 13.18 -11.07 13.70
CA LEU A 112 13.22 -10.36 12.43
C LEU A 112 12.23 -9.20 12.47
N GLU A 113 12.76 -7.99 12.49
CA GLU A 113 12.00 -6.73 12.50
C GLU A 113 11.86 -6.15 11.09
N GLN A 114 12.83 -6.43 10.21
CA GLN A 114 12.87 -5.88 8.85
C GLN A 114 13.13 -6.98 7.84
N LEU A 115 12.23 -7.12 6.87
CA LEU A 115 12.39 -8.01 5.72
C LEU A 115 12.22 -7.21 4.43
N SER A 116 13.23 -7.28 3.58
CA SER A 116 13.19 -6.73 2.24
C SER A 116 13.48 -7.82 1.22
N ALA A 117 12.61 -7.98 0.24
CA ALA A 117 12.80 -8.88 -0.89
C ALA A 117 12.52 -8.12 -2.19
N ASP A 118 13.50 -8.09 -3.08
CA ASP A 118 13.40 -7.42 -4.37
C ASP A 118 13.69 -8.38 -5.51
N GLY A 119 12.84 -8.43 -6.52
CA GLY A 119 13.02 -9.26 -7.70
C GLY A 119 12.97 -10.77 -7.44
N VAL A 120 12.34 -11.22 -6.34
CA VAL A 120 12.08 -12.64 -6.04
C VAL A 120 10.61 -12.99 -6.29
N THR A 121 10.28 -14.25 -6.47
CA THR A 121 8.90 -14.70 -6.65
C THR A 121 8.39 -15.48 -5.45
N PHE A 122 7.09 -15.42 -5.21
CA PHE A 122 6.39 -16.12 -4.12
C PHE A 122 5.29 -17.02 -4.73
N PRO A 123 5.63 -18.19 -5.24
CA PRO A 123 4.68 -19.04 -5.98
C PRO A 123 3.45 -19.43 -5.16
N ASP A 124 3.61 -19.60 -3.85
CA ASP A 124 2.56 -20.03 -2.93
C ASP A 124 1.96 -18.85 -2.12
N GLY A 125 2.34 -17.60 -2.48
CA GLY A 125 1.97 -16.38 -1.75
C GLY A 125 2.85 -16.12 -0.54
N VAL A 126 2.39 -15.19 0.33
CA VAL A 126 3.20 -14.67 1.45
C VAL A 126 2.55 -14.88 2.83
N SER A 127 1.51 -15.70 2.92
CA SER A 127 0.74 -15.91 4.16
C SER A 127 1.58 -16.38 5.35
N GLU A 128 2.65 -17.14 5.11
CA GLU A 128 3.55 -17.62 6.16
C GLU A 128 4.26 -16.47 6.89
N LEU A 129 4.44 -15.30 6.24
CA LEU A 129 5.05 -14.14 6.87
C LEU A 129 4.25 -13.62 8.08
N ALA A 130 2.95 -13.91 8.14
CA ALA A 130 2.11 -13.55 9.29
C ALA A 130 2.59 -14.16 10.63
N ASN A 131 3.44 -15.18 10.58
CA ASN A 131 4.04 -15.81 11.77
C ASN A 131 5.31 -15.09 12.28
N LEU A 132 5.71 -13.97 11.66
CA LEU A 132 6.83 -13.13 12.08
C LEU A 132 6.34 -11.99 12.97
N ASP A 133 6.01 -12.28 14.23
CA ASP A 133 5.37 -11.34 15.17
C ASP A 133 6.18 -10.05 15.43
N ALA A 134 7.50 -10.09 15.28
CA ALA A 134 8.37 -8.94 15.49
C ALA A 134 8.48 -8.02 14.27
N LEU A 135 7.89 -8.39 13.12
CA LEU A 135 8.07 -7.66 11.88
C LEU A 135 7.40 -6.28 11.94
N ASP A 136 8.20 -5.25 11.82
CA ASP A 136 7.81 -3.83 11.78
C ASP A 136 7.84 -3.28 10.36
N THR A 137 8.80 -3.73 9.55
CA THR A 137 9.04 -3.25 8.18
C THR A 137 9.08 -4.41 7.19
N LEU A 138 8.22 -4.37 6.18
CA LEU A 138 8.17 -5.34 5.10
C LEU A 138 8.23 -4.64 3.74
N ALA A 139 9.20 -5.03 2.91
CA ALA A 139 9.28 -4.59 1.52
C ALA A 139 9.34 -5.81 0.59
N LEU A 140 8.39 -5.93 -0.31
CA LEU A 140 8.31 -6.97 -1.34
C LEU A 140 8.15 -6.26 -2.69
N THR A 141 9.27 -5.81 -3.26
CA THR A 141 9.28 -5.01 -4.48
C THR A 141 9.65 -5.83 -5.70
N ASN A 142 9.06 -5.52 -6.86
CA ASN A 142 9.35 -6.24 -8.12
C ASN A 142 9.15 -7.77 -8.04
N CYS A 143 8.23 -8.23 -7.18
CA CYS A 143 8.06 -9.66 -6.85
C CYS A 143 6.94 -10.33 -7.65
N GLN A 144 6.30 -9.64 -8.59
CA GLN A 144 5.19 -10.11 -9.42
C GLN A 144 3.98 -10.59 -8.58
N LEU A 145 3.84 -10.08 -7.35
CA LEU A 145 2.76 -10.46 -6.44
C LEU A 145 1.40 -9.99 -6.97
N THR A 146 0.43 -10.90 -6.95
CA THR A 146 -0.99 -10.58 -7.12
C THR A 146 -1.65 -10.27 -5.77
N SER A 147 -2.82 -9.64 -5.78
CA SER A 147 -3.59 -9.36 -4.55
C SER A 147 -3.92 -10.63 -3.78
N GLU A 148 -4.24 -11.74 -4.47
CA GLU A 148 -4.53 -13.04 -3.85
C GLU A 148 -3.32 -13.62 -3.11
N GLN A 149 -2.11 -13.47 -3.65
CA GLN A 149 -0.87 -13.93 -3.02
C GLN A 149 -0.49 -13.10 -1.78
N CYS A 150 -1.05 -11.89 -1.62
CA CYS A 150 -0.87 -11.05 -0.43
C CYS A 150 -1.84 -11.40 0.71
N ASN A 151 -2.78 -12.33 0.52
CA ASN A 151 -3.67 -12.80 1.58
C ASN A 151 -2.85 -13.36 2.75
N GLY A 152 -3.28 -13.03 3.97
CA GLY A 152 -2.59 -13.38 5.20
C GLY A 152 -1.69 -12.28 5.75
N LEU A 153 -1.28 -11.27 4.95
CA LEU A 153 -0.54 -10.11 5.46
C LEU A 153 -1.31 -9.33 6.54
N ASP A 154 -2.63 -9.38 6.51
CA ASP A 154 -3.51 -8.79 7.52
C ASP A 154 -3.25 -9.31 8.94
N GLY A 155 -2.60 -10.46 9.10
CA GLY A 155 -2.11 -11.00 10.37
C GLY A 155 -0.91 -10.26 10.97
N LEU A 156 -0.17 -9.46 10.21
CA LEU A 156 1.00 -8.70 10.67
C LEU A 156 0.58 -7.43 11.43
N HIS A 157 -0.10 -7.57 12.55
CA HIS A 157 -0.64 -6.44 13.31
C HIS A 157 0.42 -5.45 13.84
N GLY A 158 1.68 -5.87 13.96
CA GLY A 158 2.83 -5.04 14.36
C GLY A 158 3.40 -4.19 13.25
N LEU A 159 3.02 -4.45 12.00
CA LEU A 159 3.64 -3.82 10.83
C LEU A 159 3.34 -2.32 10.77
N ARG A 160 4.41 -1.52 10.60
CA ARG A 160 4.35 -0.06 10.48
C ARG A 160 4.69 0.42 9.08
N LYS A 161 5.55 -0.31 8.37
CA LYS A 161 6.00 0.06 7.03
C LYS A 161 5.80 -1.10 6.06
N LEU A 162 5.08 -0.85 4.99
CA LEU A 162 4.83 -1.82 3.94
C LEU A 162 5.12 -1.21 2.57
N ASN A 163 6.03 -1.85 1.85
CA ASN A 163 6.32 -1.51 0.47
C ASN A 163 6.01 -2.70 -0.44
N LEU A 164 5.02 -2.54 -1.31
CA LEU A 164 4.60 -3.50 -2.33
C LEU A 164 4.71 -2.90 -3.74
N ALA A 165 5.61 -1.94 -3.93
CA ALA A 165 5.76 -1.27 -5.22
C ALA A 165 6.17 -2.23 -6.33
N ASN A 166 5.73 -1.93 -7.56
CA ASN A 166 6.06 -2.67 -8.78
C ASN A 166 5.66 -4.15 -8.72
N ASN A 167 4.41 -4.41 -8.36
CA ASN A 167 3.82 -5.75 -8.36
C ASN A 167 2.60 -5.80 -9.32
N GLN A 168 1.74 -6.79 -9.18
CA GLN A 168 0.56 -6.99 -10.03
C GLN A 168 -0.74 -6.90 -9.20
N LEU A 169 -0.75 -6.00 -8.20
CA LEU A 169 -1.90 -5.83 -7.32
C LEU A 169 -3.05 -5.13 -8.08
N THR A 170 -4.26 -5.61 -7.90
CA THR A 170 -5.48 -5.04 -8.46
C THR A 170 -6.44 -4.52 -7.38
N ASP A 171 -6.31 -4.97 -6.14
CA ASP A 171 -7.06 -4.51 -4.97
C ASP A 171 -6.18 -4.51 -3.72
N LEU A 172 -6.69 -3.92 -2.63
CA LEU A 172 -5.98 -3.72 -1.36
C LEU A 172 -6.73 -4.33 -0.16
N SER A 173 -7.65 -5.27 -0.38
CA SER A 173 -8.49 -5.84 0.68
C SER A 173 -7.68 -6.51 1.80
N PHE A 174 -6.52 -7.06 1.49
CA PHE A 174 -5.59 -7.67 2.45
C PHE A 174 -4.97 -6.66 3.44
N LEU A 175 -5.14 -5.34 3.25
CA LEU A 175 -4.65 -4.31 4.17
C LEU A 175 -5.58 -4.05 5.36
N GLN A 176 -6.82 -4.55 5.36
CA GLN A 176 -7.85 -4.18 6.34
C GLN A 176 -7.45 -4.47 7.80
N GLY A 177 -6.60 -5.49 8.04
CA GLY A 177 -6.08 -5.84 9.37
C GLY A 177 -4.90 -4.99 9.85
N LEU A 178 -4.24 -4.25 8.95
CA LEU A 178 -2.99 -3.53 9.21
C LEU A 178 -3.23 -2.11 9.76
N THR A 179 -4.11 -1.95 10.73
CA THR A 179 -4.53 -0.64 11.26
C THR A 179 -3.41 0.17 11.92
N GLY A 180 -2.28 -0.47 12.26
CA GLY A 180 -1.07 0.18 12.80
C GLY A 180 -0.13 0.74 11.74
N LEU A 181 -0.44 0.56 10.45
CA LEU A 181 0.44 0.95 9.34
C LEU A 181 0.60 2.47 9.28
N GLN A 182 1.86 2.93 9.13
CA GLN A 182 2.25 4.33 9.06
C GLN A 182 2.79 4.73 7.69
N GLU A 183 3.48 3.81 7.01
CA GLU A 183 4.05 4.05 5.69
C GLU A 183 3.60 2.95 4.72
N LEU A 184 3.05 3.34 3.60
CA LEU A 184 2.60 2.43 2.54
C LEU A 184 3.06 2.92 1.17
N ASP A 185 3.69 2.02 0.43
CA ASP A 185 3.98 2.22 -0.99
C ASP A 185 3.36 1.07 -1.80
N VAL A 186 2.40 1.41 -2.65
CA VAL A 186 1.74 0.49 -3.60
C VAL A 186 1.82 1.00 -5.03
N SER A 187 2.79 1.90 -5.30
CA SER A 187 3.03 2.42 -6.65
C SER A 187 3.50 1.32 -7.61
N GLY A 188 3.32 1.52 -8.91
CA GLY A 188 3.67 0.53 -9.93
C GLY A 188 2.76 -0.70 -9.93
N ASN A 189 1.49 -0.55 -9.53
CA ASN A 189 0.48 -1.61 -9.51
C ASN A 189 -0.73 -1.25 -10.39
N GLN A 190 -1.73 -2.13 -10.45
CA GLN A 190 -2.95 -1.95 -11.27
C GLN A 190 -4.20 -1.78 -10.39
N ILE A 191 -4.07 -1.03 -9.28
CA ILE A 191 -5.13 -0.88 -8.28
C ILE A 191 -6.21 0.06 -8.81
N VAL A 192 -7.47 -0.37 -8.73
CA VAL A 192 -8.65 0.41 -9.12
C VAL A 192 -9.44 0.87 -7.90
N ASP A 193 -9.54 0.07 -6.87
CA ASP A 193 -10.26 0.41 -5.63
C ASP A 193 -9.28 0.64 -4.47
N TYR A 194 -9.21 1.89 -4.03
CA TYR A 194 -8.40 2.31 -2.87
C TYR A 194 -9.24 2.42 -1.58
N SER A 195 -10.52 2.06 -1.60
CA SER A 195 -11.40 2.14 -0.42
C SER A 195 -10.87 1.40 0.82
N PRO A 196 -10.10 0.29 0.73
CA PRO A 196 -9.51 -0.35 1.89
C PRO A 196 -8.56 0.54 2.70
N LEU A 197 -7.97 1.57 2.09
CA LEU A 197 -7.11 2.54 2.80
C LEU A 197 -7.85 3.31 3.88
N THR A 198 -9.18 3.44 3.81
CA THR A 198 -9.99 4.15 4.82
C THR A 198 -9.86 3.57 6.23
N ALA A 199 -9.44 2.30 6.35
CA ALA A 199 -9.16 1.66 7.64
C ALA A 199 -7.81 2.09 8.26
N LEU A 200 -6.90 2.65 7.47
CA LEU A 200 -5.51 2.94 7.84
C LEU A 200 -5.37 4.38 8.37
N THR A 201 -6.15 4.75 9.38
CA THR A 201 -6.21 6.13 9.90
C THR A 201 -4.90 6.65 10.50
N GLY A 202 -3.94 5.77 10.80
CA GLY A 202 -2.59 6.10 11.27
C GLY A 202 -1.57 6.34 10.15
N LEU A 203 -1.98 6.22 8.87
CA LEU A 203 -1.08 6.33 7.73
C LEU A 203 -0.56 7.77 7.58
N THR A 204 0.77 7.93 7.64
CA THR A 204 1.46 9.23 7.53
C THR A 204 2.11 9.44 6.18
N THR A 205 2.52 8.35 5.53
CA THR A 205 3.20 8.37 4.23
C THR A 205 2.53 7.39 3.27
N LEU A 206 2.18 7.87 2.10
CA LEU A 206 1.52 7.08 1.06
C LEU A 206 2.14 7.36 -0.31
N SER A 207 2.50 6.28 -1.03
CA SER A 207 2.87 6.33 -2.44
C SER A 207 1.90 5.49 -3.26
N VAL A 208 1.28 6.11 -4.25
CA VAL A 208 0.29 5.52 -5.17
C VAL A 208 0.51 6.02 -6.58
N ASP A 209 0.01 5.32 -7.58
CA ASP A 209 -0.01 5.86 -8.96
C ASP A 209 -1.20 6.81 -9.13
N GLN A 210 -2.31 6.50 -8.49
CA GLN A 210 -3.56 7.26 -8.49
C GLN A 210 -4.36 6.92 -7.23
N CYS A 211 -5.31 7.76 -6.84
CA CYS A 211 -6.23 7.43 -5.74
C CYS A 211 -7.45 8.35 -5.76
N GLN A 212 -8.58 7.88 -5.26
CA GLN A 212 -9.75 8.73 -5.05
C GLN A 212 -9.48 9.75 -3.95
N VAL A 213 -9.76 11.03 -4.24
CA VAL A 213 -9.57 12.13 -3.26
C VAL A 213 -10.42 11.89 -1.99
N GLN A 214 -11.61 11.33 -2.15
CA GLN A 214 -12.50 10.98 -1.04
C GLN A 214 -11.83 9.99 -0.09
N VAL A 215 -11.11 9.00 -0.60
CA VAL A 215 -10.34 8.04 0.20
C VAL A 215 -9.22 8.76 0.95
N LEU A 216 -8.43 9.59 0.25
CA LEU A 216 -7.33 10.33 0.87
C LEU A 216 -7.82 11.30 1.96
N SER A 217 -9.01 11.88 1.81
CA SER A 217 -9.60 12.77 2.81
C SER A 217 -10.01 12.06 4.11
N THR A 218 -10.06 10.72 4.12
CA THR A 218 -10.32 9.91 5.33
C THR A 218 -9.05 9.58 6.11
N LEU A 219 -7.87 9.98 5.64
CA LEU A 219 -6.57 9.71 6.23
C LEU A 219 -6.05 10.95 7.01
N PRO A 220 -6.46 11.14 8.28
CA PRO A 220 -6.23 12.39 9.02
C PRO A 220 -4.76 12.60 9.37
N ALA A 221 -3.94 11.54 9.39
CA ALA A 221 -2.53 11.60 9.72
C ALA A 221 -1.63 11.77 8.49
N LEU A 222 -2.19 11.76 7.26
CA LEU A 222 -1.40 11.76 6.03
C LEU A 222 -0.64 13.09 5.86
N ALA A 223 0.69 13.00 5.93
CA ALA A 223 1.60 14.14 5.86
C ALA A 223 2.44 14.13 4.58
N THR A 224 2.76 12.94 4.06
CA THR A 224 3.58 12.77 2.85
C THR A 224 2.82 11.95 1.82
N LEU A 225 2.65 12.51 0.64
CA LEU A 225 1.96 11.87 -0.48
C LEU A 225 2.84 11.90 -1.73
N THR A 226 2.93 10.76 -2.40
CA THR A 226 3.53 10.64 -3.74
C THR A 226 2.46 10.08 -4.68
N VAL A 227 2.22 10.73 -5.80
CA VAL A 227 1.26 10.31 -6.83
C VAL A 227 1.97 10.17 -8.17
N GLY A 228 1.89 9.00 -8.80
CA GLY A 228 2.55 8.71 -10.08
C GLY A 228 4.04 9.00 -10.06
N GLY A 229 4.73 8.64 -8.96
CA GLY A 229 6.15 8.88 -8.76
C GLY A 229 6.54 10.34 -8.50
N LYS A 230 5.56 11.26 -8.34
CA LYS A 230 5.81 12.68 -8.05
C LYS A 230 5.48 13.01 -6.59
N PRO A 231 6.45 13.40 -5.76
CA PRO A 231 6.20 13.87 -4.42
C PRO A 231 5.36 15.15 -4.43
N ILE A 232 4.39 15.24 -3.51
CA ILE A 232 3.54 16.42 -3.30
C ILE A 232 4.17 17.25 -2.17
N GLU A 233 4.65 18.47 -2.47
CA GLU A 233 5.39 19.30 -1.52
C GLU A 233 4.55 19.70 -0.29
N ASP A 234 3.30 20.08 -0.50
CA ASP A 234 2.34 20.40 0.58
C ASP A 234 1.10 19.52 0.42
N THR A 235 1.13 18.34 1.05
CA THR A 235 0.05 17.36 0.99
C THR A 235 -1.27 17.94 1.50
N ALA A 236 -1.26 18.72 2.57
CA ALA A 236 -2.48 19.27 3.16
C ALA A 236 -3.14 20.31 2.25
N ALA A 237 -2.36 21.25 1.71
CA ALA A 237 -2.87 22.23 0.76
C ALA A 237 -3.36 21.56 -0.52
N TYR A 238 -2.61 20.60 -1.03
CA TYR A 238 -2.97 19.83 -2.21
C TYR A 238 -4.29 19.09 -2.03
N LEU A 239 -4.46 18.32 -0.94
CA LEU A 239 -5.70 17.59 -0.68
C LEU A 239 -6.90 18.52 -0.49
N LYS A 240 -6.69 19.70 0.11
CA LYS A 240 -7.74 20.70 0.26
C LYS A 240 -8.19 21.24 -1.10
N GLU A 241 -7.26 21.62 -1.97
CA GLU A 241 -7.55 22.10 -3.32
C GLU A 241 -8.30 21.04 -4.14
N GLN A 242 -7.82 19.77 -4.05
CA GLN A 242 -8.45 18.66 -4.73
C GLN A 242 -9.88 18.41 -4.25
N LYS A 243 -10.08 18.46 -2.93
CA LYS A 243 -11.41 18.31 -2.33
C LYS A 243 -12.37 19.42 -2.79
N GLU A 244 -11.93 20.67 -2.80
CA GLU A 244 -12.72 21.81 -3.28
C GLU A 244 -13.13 21.61 -4.75
N THR A 245 -12.22 21.07 -5.58
CA THR A 245 -12.51 20.76 -6.99
C THR A 245 -13.53 19.63 -7.12
N VAL A 246 -13.40 18.57 -6.34
CA VAL A 246 -14.37 17.46 -6.32
C VAL A 246 -15.74 17.91 -5.82
N ASP A 247 -15.77 18.73 -4.77
CA ASP A 247 -17.01 19.28 -4.22
C ASP A 247 -17.72 20.18 -5.24
N LEU A 248 -16.97 20.99 -6.01
CA LEU A 248 -17.50 21.78 -7.11
C LEU A 248 -18.05 20.89 -8.24
N TYR A 249 -17.30 19.85 -8.63
CA TYR A 249 -17.72 18.89 -9.63
C TYR A 249 -19.05 18.21 -9.25
N ASN A 250 -19.15 17.71 -8.02
CA ASN A 250 -20.36 17.08 -7.49
C ASN A 250 -21.53 18.08 -7.42
N SER A 251 -21.24 19.34 -7.09
CA SER A 251 -22.24 20.41 -7.09
C SER A 251 -22.77 20.68 -8.49
N VAL A 252 -21.91 20.68 -9.51
CA VAL A 252 -22.31 20.82 -10.92
C VAL A 252 -23.25 19.70 -11.34
N ILE A 253 -22.93 18.44 -10.96
CA ILE A 253 -23.82 17.30 -11.17
C ILE A 253 -25.18 17.53 -10.49
N GLY A 254 -25.17 17.88 -9.20
CA GLY A 254 -26.39 18.13 -8.42
C GLY A 254 -27.27 19.24 -9.04
N TRP A 255 -26.68 20.30 -9.56
CA TRP A 255 -27.42 21.37 -10.25
C TRP A 255 -28.00 20.89 -11.58
N PHE A 256 -27.30 20.04 -12.33
CA PHE A 256 -27.90 19.41 -13.52
C PHE A 256 -29.08 18.52 -13.16
N GLU A 257 -28.92 17.67 -12.14
CA GLU A 257 -29.99 16.73 -11.73
C GLU A 257 -31.19 17.43 -11.13
N SER A 258 -31.01 18.52 -10.39
CA SER A 258 -32.10 19.34 -9.85
C SER A 258 -32.72 20.31 -10.88
N GLY A 259 -32.08 20.51 -12.01
CA GLY A 259 -32.48 21.49 -13.01
C GLY A 259 -32.22 22.95 -12.62
N ASP A 260 -31.29 23.19 -11.71
CA ASP A 260 -30.87 24.55 -11.35
C ASP A 260 -29.87 25.13 -12.36
N TYR A 261 -30.42 25.38 -13.56
CA TYR A 261 -29.64 25.93 -14.67
C TYR A 261 -29.24 27.39 -14.45
N ASN A 262 -29.87 28.12 -13.50
CA ASN A 262 -29.49 29.49 -13.18
C ASN A 262 -28.13 29.49 -12.46
N THR A 263 -27.92 28.62 -11.47
CA THR A 263 -26.63 28.46 -10.79
C THR A 263 -25.56 27.94 -11.76
N LEU A 264 -25.87 26.96 -12.60
CA LEU A 264 -24.96 26.46 -13.65
C LEU A 264 -24.53 27.59 -14.61
N LYS A 265 -25.45 28.47 -15.00
CA LYS A 265 -25.13 29.64 -15.83
C LYS A 265 -24.15 30.59 -15.16
N VAL A 266 -24.34 30.88 -13.87
CA VAL A 266 -23.39 31.73 -13.10
C VAL A 266 -22.01 31.08 -13.03
N VAL A 267 -21.96 29.79 -12.75
CA VAL A 267 -20.71 29.02 -12.73
C VAL A 267 -20.03 29.07 -14.11
N LEU A 268 -20.77 28.80 -15.19
CA LEU A 268 -20.21 28.86 -16.54
C LEU A 268 -19.69 30.24 -16.90
N GLN A 269 -20.33 31.32 -16.45
CA GLN A 269 -19.86 32.70 -16.67
C GLN A 269 -18.55 33.02 -15.92
N GLN A 270 -18.32 32.41 -14.75
CA GLN A 270 -17.07 32.59 -13.99
C GLN A 270 -15.90 31.84 -14.64
N PHE A 271 -16.18 30.75 -15.34
CA PHE A 271 -15.19 29.89 -16.00
C PHE A 271 -14.98 30.24 -17.49
N THR A 272 -15.15 31.49 -17.89
CA THR A 272 -14.97 31.95 -19.28
C THR A 272 -13.58 31.73 -19.87
N ASN A 273 -12.60 31.27 -19.09
CA ASN A 273 -11.34 30.68 -19.57
C ASN A 273 -11.47 29.16 -19.50
N ALA A 274 -12.04 28.56 -20.56
CA ALA A 274 -12.24 27.12 -20.70
C ALA A 274 -10.96 26.27 -20.47
N ASP A 275 -9.77 26.83 -20.72
CA ASP A 275 -8.49 26.14 -20.51
C ASP A 275 -8.17 25.87 -19.04
N SER A 276 -8.63 26.71 -18.12
CA SER A 276 -8.33 26.54 -16.68
C SER A 276 -9.28 25.52 -16.01
N LEU A 277 -10.54 25.44 -16.44
CA LEU A 277 -11.48 24.43 -15.92
C LEU A 277 -11.35 23.11 -16.67
N GLY A 278 -11.14 23.14 -17.98
CA GLY A 278 -10.93 21.95 -18.81
C GLY A 278 -9.70 21.15 -18.36
N GLY A 279 -8.60 21.81 -18.00
CA GLY A 279 -7.42 21.16 -17.46
C GLY A 279 -7.65 20.57 -16.06
N ALA A 280 -8.39 21.28 -15.20
CA ALA A 280 -8.71 20.80 -13.85
C ALA A 280 -9.75 19.66 -13.86
N VAL A 281 -10.80 19.76 -14.68
CA VAL A 281 -11.87 18.75 -14.79
C VAL A 281 -11.37 17.49 -15.50
N LEU A 282 -10.50 17.61 -16.50
CA LEU A 282 -9.86 16.46 -17.15
C LEU A 282 -8.89 15.73 -16.21
N SER A 283 -8.36 16.40 -15.18
CA SER A 283 -7.53 15.78 -14.15
C SER A 283 -8.35 15.03 -13.10
N TYR A 284 -9.65 15.23 -13.01
CA TYR A 284 -10.51 14.74 -11.92
C TYR A 284 -11.83 14.16 -12.39
N VAL A 285 -11.80 13.10 -13.12
CA VAL A 285 -13.03 12.37 -13.37
C VAL A 285 -13.34 11.49 -12.17
N ASN A 286 -14.53 11.66 -11.59
CA ASN A 286 -15.01 10.95 -10.39
C ASN A 286 -14.14 11.12 -9.13
N GLY A 287 -13.41 12.21 -9.00
CA GLY A 287 -12.60 12.49 -7.80
C GLY A 287 -11.31 11.68 -7.69
N TRP A 288 -10.73 11.24 -8.80
CA TRP A 288 -9.45 10.59 -8.83
C TRP A 288 -8.28 11.58 -8.93
N LEU A 289 -7.24 11.37 -8.15
CA LEU A 289 -5.92 11.94 -8.37
C LEU A 289 -5.17 11.08 -9.38
N MET A 290 -4.73 11.68 -10.46
CA MET A 290 -4.05 11.00 -11.56
C MET A 290 -2.55 11.31 -11.53
N GLY A 291 -1.70 10.29 -11.55
CA GLY A 291 -0.26 10.45 -11.57
C GLY A 291 0.31 10.80 -12.94
N SER A 292 -0.11 10.11 -13.98
CA SER A 292 0.31 10.33 -15.37
C SER A 292 -0.81 9.96 -16.34
N GLY A 293 -0.83 10.55 -17.54
CA GLY A 293 -1.95 10.52 -18.46
C GLY A 293 -2.33 9.16 -19.09
N THR A 294 -1.56 8.10 -18.83
CA THR A 294 -1.83 6.75 -19.39
C THR A 294 -2.77 5.92 -18.53
N GLU A 295 -2.92 6.27 -17.24
CA GLU A 295 -3.75 5.50 -16.30
C GLU A 295 -5.23 5.83 -16.41
N TRP A 296 -5.56 6.96 -17.04
CA TRP A 296 -6.94 7.40 -17.24
C TRP A 296 -7.76 6.41 -18.08
N ASP A 297 -7.18 5.84 -19.14
CA ASP A 297 -7.86 4.88 -19.99
C ASP A 297 -8.18 3.58 -19.24
N ALA A 298 -7.33 3.18 -18.29
CA ALA A 298 -7.58 2.03 -17.43
C ALA A 298 -8.76 2.29 -16.47
N ILE A 299 -8.84 3.49 -15.86
CA ILE A 299 -9.98 3.87 -15.01
C ILE A 299 -11.27 3.96 -15.82
N LYS A 300 -11.25 4.61 -16.99
CA LYS A 300 -12.42 4.66 -17.87
C LYS A 300 -12.95 3.29 -18.22
N SER A 301 -12.07 2.33 -18.50
CA SER A 301 -12.48 0.96 -18.82
C SER A 301 -13.06 0.21 -17.63
N SER A 302 -12.80 0.66 -16.39
CA SER A 302 -13.34 0.08 -15.15
C SER A 302 -14.68 0.71 -14.71
N LEU A 303 -15.07 1.86 -15.29
CA LEU A 303 -16.36 2.48 -15.00
C LEU A 303 -17.51 1.61 -15.50
N PRO A 304 -18.65 1.57 -14.79
CA PRO A 304 -19.83 0.87 -15.27
C PRO A 304 -20.25 1.39 -16.67
N ALA A 305 -20.65 0.48 -17.53
CA ALA A 305 -21.16 0.86 -18.85
C ALA A 305 -22.31 1.85 -18.71
N GLY A 306 -22.19 3.02 -19.36
CA GLY A 306 -23.18 4.08 -19.28
C GLY A 306 -23.03 5.03 -18.09
N ALA A 307 -21.90 5.03 -17.38
CA ALA A 307 -21.59 6.07 -16.41
C ALA A 307 -21.69 7.46 -17.04
N LYS A 308 -22.24 8.42 -16.27
CA LYS A 308 -22.34 9.81 -16.71
C LYS A 308 -21.09 10.58 -16.34
N GLU A 309 -20.66 11.47 -17.22
CA GLU A 309 -19.50 12.34 -17.04
C GLU A 309 -19.89 13.81 -17.19
N VAL A 310 -19.14 14.72 -16.56
CA VAL A 310 -19.23 16.15 -16.87
C VAL A 310 -18.17 16.48 -17.91
N LEU A 311 -18.60 17.07 -19.03
CA LEU A 311 -17.70 17.64 -20.04
C LEU A 311 -17.82 19.16 -20.05
N VAL A 312 -16.69 19.83 -20.23
CA VAL A 312 -16.61 21.27 -20.44
C VAL A 312 -15.86 21.53 -21.73
N ASP A 313 -16.50 22.22 -22.65
CA ASP A 313 -15.87 22.61 -23.90
C ASP A 313 -16.38 23.98 -24.38
N THR A 314 -15.96 24.40 -25.54
CA THR A 314 -16.39 25.69 -26.14
C THR A 314 -17.87 25.77 -26.37
N THR A 315 -18.63 24.65 -26.36
CA THR A 315 -20.07 24.63 -26.51
C THR A 315 -20.80 24.81 -25.18
N GLY A 316 -20.15 24.56 -24.04
CA GLY A 316 -20.73 24.74 -22.71
C GLY A 316 -20.42 23.62 -21.73
N LEU A 317 -21.38 23.38 -20.82
CA LEU A 317 -21.31 22.32 -19.79
C LEU A 317 -22.25 21.18 -20.19
N TYR A 318 -21.74 19.97 -20.19
CA TYR A 318 -22.50 18.74 -20.42
C TYR A 318 -22.40 17.81 -19.23
N TYR A 319 -23.49 17.13 -18.91
CA TYR A 319 -23.54 16.02 -17.96
C TYR A 319 -24.35 14.88 -18.57
N GLY A 320 -23.69 13.74 -18.81
CA GLY A 320 -24.34 12.60 -19.45
C GLY A 320 -23.39 11.50 -19.84
N GLN A 321 -23.88 10.55 -20.62
CA GLN A 321 -23.07 9.45 -21.14
C GLN A 321 -22.10 9.94 -22.21
N VAL A 322 -20.86 9.39 -22.16
CA VAL A 322 -19.79 9.68 -23.11
C VAL A 322 -19.24 8.37 -23.67
N VAL A 323 -19.09 8.30 -24.99
CA VAL A 323 -18.48 7.15 -25.67
C VAL A 323 -17.42 7.69 -26.62
N ASP A 324 -16.20 7.18 -26.52
CA ASP A 324 -15.05 7.62 -27.33
C ASP A 324 -14.83 9.15 -27.28
N GLY A 325 -15.02 9.74 -26.09
CA GLY A 325 -14.87 11.18 -25.86
C GLY A 325 -16.01 12.04 -26.43
N LYS A 326 -17.10 11.44 -26.95
CA LYS A 326 -18.24 12.13 -27.54
C LYS A 326 -19.50 11.94 -26.71
N ARG A 327 -20.33 12.99 -26.63
CA ARG A 327 -21.68 12.92 -26.05
C ARG A 327 -22.49 11.83 -26.72
N SER A 328 -23.06 10.93 -25.91
CA SER A 328 -23.82 9.78 -26.39
C SER A 328 -24.87 9.39 -25.34
N GLY A 329 -25.91 8.64 -25.75
CA GLY A 329 -26.96 8.20 -24.82
C GLY A 329 -27.71 9.36 -24.17
N GLU A 330 -28.02 9.24 -22.87
CA GLU A 330 -28.77 10.26 -22.14
C GLU A 330 -27.83 11.34 -21.56
N GLY A 331 -28.18 12.61 -21.76
CA GLY A 331 -27.37 13.72 -21.25
C GLY A 331 -28.08 15.08 -21.31
N ILE A 332 -27.53 16.02 -20.54
CA ILE A 332 -27.99 17.39 -20.40
C ILE A 332 -26.85 18.34 -20.80
N GLN A 333 -27.10 19.25 -21.71
CA GLN A 333 -26.16 20.29 -22.13
C GLN A 333 -26.71 21.68 -21.79
N LEU A 334 -25.91 22.49 -21.07
CA LEU A 334 -26.09 23.93 -20.99
C LEU A 334 -25.13 24.59 -21.99
N PHE A 335 -25.68 25.25 -23.00
CA PHE A 335 -24.91 25.89 -24.07
C PHE A 335 -24.33 27.24 -23.65
N ALA A 336 -23.03 27.46 -23.90
CA ALA A 336 -22.31 28.67 -23.49
C ALA A 336 -22.82 29.94 -24.20
N GLY A 337 -23.23 29.83 -25.47
CA GLY A 337 -23.56 31.00 -26.30
C GLY A 337 -24.85 31.71 -25.91
N ASN A 338 -25.88 30.98 -25.49
CA ASN A 338 -27.22 31.50 -25.23
C ASN A 338 -27.86 30.98 -23.94
N TYR A 339 -27.09 30.19 -23.16
CA TYR A 339 -27.54 29.55 -21.93
C TYR A 339 -28.83 28.73 -22.06
N SER A 340 -29.10 28.24 -23.27
CA SER A 340 -30.17 27.26 -23.49
C SER A 340 -29.74 25.89 -22.97
N VAL A 341 -30.70 25.04 -22.68
CA VAL A 341 -30.50 23.69 -22.17
C VAL A 341 -31.12 22.68 -23.10
N TYR A 342 -30.38 21.65 -23.46
CA TYR A 342 -30.97 20.44 -24.07
C TYR A 342 -30.82 19.28 -23.07
N ASN A 343 -31.92 18.60 -22.82
CA ASN A 343 -31.97 17.39 -22.01
C ASN A 343 -32.60 16.27 -22.83
N GLY A 344 -31.88 15.23 -23.15
CA GLY A 344 -32.34 14.15 -23.99
C GLY A 344 -31.24 13.25 -24.50
N GLN A 345 -31.54 12.59 -25.62
CA GLN A 345 -30.66 11.61 -26.24
C GLN A 345 -29.64 12.25 -27.17
N TRP A 346 -28.43 11.67 -27.14
CA TRP A 346 -27.27 12.14 -27.89
C TRP A 346 -26.65 11.03 -28.73
N SER A 347 -26.03 11.39 -29.83
CA SER A 347 -25.21 10.52 -30.67
C SER A 347 -24.12 11.35 -31.32
N ASN A 348 -22.84 10.97 -31.15
CA ASN A 348 -21.71 11.64 -31.79
C ASN A 348 -21.68 13.16 -31.58
N ASP A 349 -21.86 13.64 -30.34
CA ASP A 349 -21.90 15.04 -29.92
C ASP A 349 -23.11 15.84 -30.36
N LEU A 350 -24.10 15.21 -30.98
CA LEU A 350 -25.32 15.87 -31.47
C LEU A 350 -26.58 15.34 -30.76
N PRO A 351 -27.58 16.22 -30.44
CA PRO A 351 -28.90 15.78 -30.06
C PRO A 351 -29.49 14.80 -31.09
N ASN A 352 -29.84 13.60 -30.61
CA ASN A 352 -30.37 12.55 -31.51
C ASN A 352 -31.27 11.59 -30.75
N GLY A 353 -32.54 11.54 -31.09
CA GLY A 353 -33.59 10.82 -30.37
C GLY A 353 -34.54 11.76 -29.66
N THR A 354 -35.16 11.35 -28.57
CA THR A 354 -36.09 12.17 -27.81
C THR A 354 -35.40 13.14 -26.88
N GLY A 355 -35.95 14.37 -26.78
CA GLY A 355 -35.39 15.36 -25.89
C GLY A 355 -36.22 16.63 -25.75
N THR A 356 -35.80 17.48 -24.81
CA THR A 356 -36.40 18.79 -24.54
C THR A 356 -35.35 19.88 -24.67
N TYR A 357 -35.54 20.81 -25.54
CA TYR A 357 -34.75 22.03 -25.64
C TYR A 357 -35.44 23.18 -24.90
N ARG A 358 -34.73 23.83 -23.99
CA ARG A 358 -35.26 24.94 -23.18
C ARG A 358 -34.40 26.18 -23.41
N LYS A 359 -35.06 27.32 -23.61
CA LYS A 359 -34.40 28.63 -23.66
C LYS A 359 -35.22 29.69 -22.91
N THR A 360 -34.55 30.70 -22.37
CA THR A 360 -35.21 31.87 -21.77
C THR A 360 -35.22 32.99 -22.78
N ALA A 361 -36.38 33.53 -23.07
CA ALA A 361 -36.57 34.71 -23.94
C ALA A 361 -36.13 35.99 -23.21
N ALA A 362 -36.00 37.07 -23.96
CA ALA A 362 -35.53 38.35 -23.41
C ALA A 362 -36.48 38.97 -22.36
N ASP A 363 -37.74 38.62 -22.36
CA ASP A 363 -38.77 39.01 -21.39
C ASP A 363 -38.83 38.12 -20.15
N GLY A 364 -37.92 37.11 -20.04
CA GLY A 364 -37.84 36.16 -18.93
C GLY A 364 -38.74 34.93 -19.14
N THR A 365 -39.53 34.85 -20.21
CA THR A 365 -40.36 33.67 -20.53
C THR A 365 -39.48 32.46 -20.84
N THR A 366 -39.78 31.31 -20.22
CA THR A 366 -39.13 30.05 -20.53
C THR A 366 -39.93 29.36 -21.66
N LEU A 367 -39.21 29.04 -22.72
CA LEU A 367 -39.75 28.33 -23.89
C LEU A 367 -39.18 26.91 -23.92
N GLU A 368 -40.05 25.91 -23.94
CA GLU A 368 -39.69 24.49 -24.01
C GLU A 368 -40.20 23.86 -25.31
N PHE A 369 -39.31 23.12 -25.97
CA PHE A 369 -39.60 22.39 -27.22
C PHE A 369 -39.27 20.92 -26.99
N THR A 370 -40.27 20.08 -26.86
CA THR A 370 -40.11 18.65 -26.60
C THR A 370 -40.51 17.84 -27.81
N GLY A 371 -39.68 16.92 -28.24
CA GLY A 371 -39.95 16.07 -29.40
C GLY A 371 -38.76 15.19 -29.76
N THR A 372 -38.64 14.85 -31.03
CA THR A 372 -37.54 14.09 -31.58
C THR A 372 -36.54 15.01 -32.27
N TYR A 373 -35.26 14.62 -32.18
CA TYR A 373 -34.13 15.28 -32.82
C TYR A 373 -33.38 14.29 -33.70
N ALA A 374 -32.83 14.75 -34.80
CA ALA A 374 -31.91 13.99 -35.63
C ALA A 374 -30.73 14.88 -36.04
N ASP A 375 -29.54 14.42 -35.79
CA ASP A 375 -28.27 15.10 -36.12
C ASP A 375 -28.24 16.58 -35.65
N GLY A 376 -28.76 16.82 -34.45
CA GLY A 376 -28.80 18.14 -33.81
C GLY A 376 -29.99 19.01 -34.16
N TYR A 377 -30.86 18.59 -35.05
CA TYR A 377 -32.03 19.34 -35.52
C TYR A 377 -33.34 18.73 -35.06
N GLU A 378 -34.35 19.59 -34.88
CA GLU A 378 -35.74 19.15 -34.64
C GLU A 378 -36.23 18.29 -35.82
N ASN A 379 -36.83 17.13 -35.48
CA ASN A 379 -37.29 16.16 -36.46
C ASN A 379 -38.73 15.72 -36.13
N GLY A 380 -39.67 16.08 -37.00
CA GLY A 380 -41.07 15.75 -36.82
C GLY A 380 -41.85 16.73 -35.95
N THR A 381 -42.87 16.24 -35.25
CA THR A 381 -43.77 17.07 -34.43
C THR A 381 -43.12 17.42 -33.08
N MET A 382 -43.09 18.72 -32.78
CA MET A 382 -42.62 19.25 -31.51
C MET A 382 -43.79 19.72 -30.64
N THR A 383 -43.71 19.43 -29.34
CA THR A 383 -44.59 20.03 -28.34
C THR A 383 -43.95 21.31 -27.82
N PHE A 384 -44.69 22.40 -27.85
CA PHE A 384 -44.24 23.71 -27.37
C PHE A 384 -44.95 24.09 -26.07
N LYS A 385 -44.20 24.61 -25.11
CA LYS A 385 -44.70 25.19 -23.87
C LYS A 385 -43.98 26.51 -23.55
N ALA A 386 -44.76 27.52 -23.17
CA ALA A 386 -44.23 28.79 -22.65
C ALA A 386 -44.68 28.97 -21.19
N THR A 387 -43.76 29.31 -20.29
CA THR A 387 -44.01 29.50 -18.85
C THR A 387 -43.29 30.73 -18.31
#